data_bd86414674d1c90454058dfaf172e65f
#
_entry.id   bd86414674d1c90454058dfaf172e65f
#
_cell.length_a   1.000
_cell.length_b   1.000
_cell.length_c   1.000
_cell.angle_alpha   90.00
_cell.angle_beta   90.00
_cell.angle_gamma   90.00
#
_symmetry.space_group_name_H-M   'P 1'
#
loop_
_entity.id
_entity.type
_entity.pdbx_description
1 polymer ?
#
loop_
_entity_poly.entity_id
_entity_poly.type
_entity_poly.pdbx_seq_one_letter_code
_entity_poly.pdbx_strand_id
1 'polypeptide(L)'
;MLNLFTRYAYIFVYWTSSGLWPFATVGWPQQEHQADSDLQRYYPATVLETGYDILFFWVARMVMMGLELTDQSPFQTIYMHGLVRDAQGRKMSKTTGNVIDPIDTIDKLGADALRYSLVTGSTPGQDVPLSMEKIESNR
;
A
#
# COMPACT_ATOMS: atom_id res chain seq x y z
N MET A 1 22.54 -16.65 13.35
CA MET A 1 21.78 -15.84 14.33
C MET A 1 22.25 -14.39 14.20
N LEU A 2 21.46 -13.50 13.60
CA LEU A 2 21.77 -12.06 13.53
C LEU A 2 21.83 -11.51 14.96
N ASN A 3 22.91 -10.81 15.30
CA ASN A 3 23.04 -10.26 16.65
C ASN A 3 22.01 -9.14 16.86
N LEU A 4 21.79 -8.75 18.12
CA LEU A 4 20.79 -7.77 18.50
C LEU A 4 21.01 -6.43 17.76
N PHE A 5 22.25 -5.98 17.64
CA PHE A 5 22.63 -4.74 16.94
C PHE A 5 22.23 -4.76 15.46
N THR A 6 22.46 -5.87 14.76
CA THR A 6 22.07 -6.01 13.36
C THR A 6 20.55 -5.95 13.19
N ARG A 7 19.79 -6.55 14.12
CA ARG A 7 18.33 -6.49 14.11
C ARG A 7 17.79 -5.06 14.29
N TYR A 8 18.34 -4.31 15.22
CA TYR A 8 17.94 -2.92 15.43
C TYR A 8 18.33 -2.02 14.25
N ALA A 9 19.49 -2.21 13.65
CA ALA A 9 19.90 -1.48 12.46
C ALA A 9 18.94 -1.71 11.28
N TYR A 10 18.52 -2.95 11.02
CA TYR A 10 17.55 -3.25 9.98
C TYR A 10 16.19 -2.59 10.25
N ILE A 11 15.67 -2.69 11.46
CA ILE A 11 14.40 -2.06 11.84
C ILE A 11 14.49 -0.54 11.64
N PHE A 12 15.58 0.09 12.05
CA PHE A 12 15.78 1.52 11.90
C PHE A 12 15.84 1.95 10.43
N VAL A 13 16.56 1.20 9.58
CA VAL A 13 16.65 1.46 8.13
C VAL A 13 15.27 1.36 7.46
N TYR A 14 14.49 0.31 7.76
CA TYR A 14 13.14 0.18 7.21
C TYR A 14 12.18 1.27 7.69
N TRP A 15 12.31 1.68 8.95
CA TRP A 15 11.51 2.76 9.51
C TRP A 15 11.77 4.09 8.80
N THR A 16 13.04 4.46 8.70
CA THR A 16 13.44 5.73 8.08
C THR A 16 13.17 5.74 6.59
N SER A 17 13.53 4.68 5.85
CA SER A 17 13.33 4.64 4.40
C SER A 17 11.86 4.74 4.01
N SER A 18 10.97 4.00 4.68
CA SER A 18 9.54 4.09 4.38
C SER A 18 8.91 5.42 4.81
N GLY A 19 9.37 5.99 5.93
CA GLY A 19 8.85 7.27 6.42
C GLY A 19 9.29 8.48 5.59
N LEU A 20 10.49 8.43 5.01
CA LEU A 20 11.04 9.50 4.17
C LEU A 20 10.55 9.45 2.72
N TRP A 21 10.04 8.31 2.28
CA TRP A 21 9.69 8.06 0.88
C TRP A 21 8.91 9.18 0.20
N PRO A 22 7.84 9.74 0.78
CA PRO A 22 6.99 10.72 0.10
C PRO A 22 7.70 11.99 -0.36
N PHE A 23 8.77 12.39 0.33
CA PHE A 23 9.48 13.64 0.06
C PHE A 23 10.95 13.44 -0.35
N ALA A 24 11.61 12.39 0.12
CA ALA A 24 12.99 12.11 -0.27
C ALA A 24 13.12 11.73 -1.75
N THR A 25 12.14 11.01 -2.31
CA THR A 25 12.15 10.61 -3.73
C THR A 25 11.94 11.75 -4.70
N VAL A 26 11.41 12.87 -4.24
CA VAL A 26 11.19 14.08 -5.04
C VAL A 26 12.20 15.20 -4.72
N GLY A 27 13.31 14.84 -4.08
CA GLY A 27 14.50 15.69 -3.96
C GLY A 27 14.73 16.37 -2.62
N TRP A 28 13.93 16.06 -1.57
CA TRP A 28 14.23 16.55 -0.22
C TRP A 28 15.51 15.87 0.32
N PRO A 29 16.38 16.58 1.07
CA PRO A 29 16.31 18.01 1.44
C PRO A 29 16.95 18.95 0.40
N GLN A 30 17.62 18.45 -0.63
CA GLN A 30 18.41 19.26 -1.55
C GLN A 30 17.57 20.28 -2.34
N GLN A 31 16.32 19.98 -2.60
CA GLN A 31 15.41 20.81 -3.40
C GLN A 31 14.40 21.60 -2.55
N GLU A 32 14.54 21.61 -1.23
CA GLU A 32 13.58 22.21 -0.31
C GLU A 32 13.31 23.70 -0.60
N HIS A 33 14.34 24.45 -1.00
CA HIS A 33 14.25 25.87 -1.30
C HIS A 33 14.36 26.21 -2.79
N GLN A 34 14.30 25.21 -3.65
CA GLN A 34 14.44 25.39 -5.10
C GLN A 34 13.07 25.62 -5.72
N ALA A 35 12.86 26.78 -6.34
CA ALA A 35 11.65 27.08 -7.12
C ALA A 35 11.48 26.11 -8.29
N ASP A 36 10.24 25.73 -8.59
CA ASP A 36 9.87 24.80 -9.65
C ASP A 36 10.50 23.40 -9.52
N SER A 37 10.88 23.02 -8.30
CA SER A 37 11.39 21.67 -8.04
C SER A 37 10.31 20.61 -8.06
N ASP A 38 10.73 19.35 -8.25
CA ASP A 38 9.81 18.20 -8.13
C ASP A 38 9.21 18.10 -6.73
N LEU A 39 9.95 18.51 -5.69
CA LEU A 39 9.43 18.60 -4.34
C LEU A 39 8.24 19.56 -4.24
N GLN A 40 8.35 20.77 -4.76
CA GLN A 40 7.24 21.74 -4.75
C GLN A 40 6.05 21.29 -5.61
N ARG A 41 6.32 20.56 -6.67
CA ARG A 41 5.29 20.13 -7.63
C ARG A 41 4.49 18.91 -7.17
N TYR A 42 5.14 17.97 -6.49
CA TYR A 42 4.56 16.65 -6.18
C TYR A 42 4.37 16.38 -4.69
N TYR A 43 4.89 17.23 -3.83
CA TYR A 43 4.74 17.11 -2.39
C TYR A 43 4.01 18.32 -1.79
N PRO A 44 2.97 18.13 -0.96
CA PRO A 44 2.36 16.87 -0.55
C PRO A 44 1.60 16.17 -1.68
N ALA A 45 1.59 14.84 -1.67
CA ALA A 45 0.81 14.06 -2.63
C ALA A 45 -0.70 14.18 -2.37
N THR A 46 -1.50 14.10 -3.42
CA THR A 46 -2.96 14.26 -3.31
C THR A 46 -3.61 13.12 -2.58
N VAL A 47 -3.29 11.88 -2.96
CA VAL A 47 -3.91 10.67 -2.39
C VAL A 47 -2.85 9.60 -2.16
N LEU A 48 -2.88 8.99 -0.97
CA LEU A 48 -2.25 7.71 -0.69
C LEU A 48 -3.34 6.64 -0.62
N GLU A 49 -3.21 5.58 -1.42
CA GLU A 49 -4.09 4.43 -1.38
C GLU A 49 -3.37 3.25 -0.76
N THR A 50 -4.01 2.59 0.23
CA THR A 50 -3.42 1.47 0.96
C THR A 50 -4.47 0.60 1.64
N GLY A 51 -4.09 -0.62 2.01
CA GLY A 51 -4.89 -1.45 2.90
C GLY A 51 -4.97 -0.86 4.31
N TYR A 52 -6.10 -0.98 4.95
CA TYR A 52 -6.33 -0.44 6.30
C TYR A 52 -5.41 -1.08 7.35
N ASP A 53 -4.95 -2.31 7.11
CA ASP A 53 -4.16 -3.10 8.06
C ASP A 53 -2.74 -2.57 8.29
N ILE A 54 -2.22 -1.76 7.36
CA ILE A 54 -0.88 -1.17 7.48
C ILE A 54 -0.89 0.34 7.80
N LEU A 55 -2.02 0.87 8.24
CA LEU A 55 -2.13 2.29 8.61
C LEU A 55 -1.08 2.71 9.65
N PHE A 56 -0.93 1.97 10.74
CA PHE A 56 0.04 2.28 11.79
C PHE A 56 1.48 1.94 11.40
N PHE A 57 1.68 0.84 10.71
CA PHE A 57 3.03 0.36 10.41
C PHE A 57 3.66 1.03 9.20
N TRP A 58 2.88 1.71 8.38
CA TRP A 58 3.36 2.35 7.17
C TRP A 58 2.94 3.82 7.07
N VAL A 59 1.65 4.11 7.07
CA VAL A 59 1.15 5.47 6.84
C VAL A 59 1.51 6.42 7.98
N ALA A 60 1.33 5.99 9.23
CA ALA A 60 1.65 6.82 10.40
C ALA A 60 3.12 7.24 10.42
N ARG A 61 4.04 6.39 9.98
CA ARG A 61 5.46 6.75 9.88
C ARG A 61 5.71 7.88 8.88
N MET A 62 5.09 7.80 7.71
CA MET A 62 5.20 8.83 6.69
C MET A 62 4.64 10.17 7.19
N VAL A 63 3.49 10.13 7.88
CA VAL A 63 2.88 11.34 8.45
C VAL A 63 3.76 11.94 9.54
N MET A 64 4.27 11.13 10.47
CA MET A 64 5.16 11.62 11.54
C MET A 64 6.43 12.24 10.98
N MET A 65 7.10 11.57 10.03
CA MET A 65 8.32 12.07 9.42
C MET A 65 8.08 13.31 8.55
N GLY A 66 6.97 13.34 7.83
CA GLY A 66 6.58 14.51 7.03
C GLY A 66 6.36 15.73 7.90
N LEU A 67 5.58 15.61 8.97
CA LEU A 67 5.33 16.71 9.90
C LEU A 67 6.60 17.18 10.60
N GLU A 68 7.47 16.26 11.04
CA GLU A 68 8.70 16.61 11.75
C GLU A 68 9.76 17.26 10.86
N LEU A 69 9.88 16.83 9.60
CA LEU A 69 10.98 17.23 8.73
C LEU A 69 10.61 18.28 7.68
N THR A 70 9.32 18.40 7.36
CA THR A 70 8.85 19.33 6.31
C THR A 70 7.72 20.24 6.77
N ASP A 71 7.31 20.17 8.04
CA ASP A 71 6.17 20.89 8.62
C ASP A 71 4.84 20.67 7.86
N GLN A 72 4.76 19.62 7.04
CA GLN A 72 3.58 19.32 6.22
C GLN A 72 3.17 17.86 6.30
N SER A 73 1.85 17.62 6.25
CA SER A 73 1.35 16.26 6.05
C SER A 73 1.71 15.77 4.65
N PRO A 74 2.25 14.56 4.49
CA PRO A 74 2.70 14.06 3.18
C PRO A 74 1.57 13.77 2.21
N PHE A 75 0.32 13.67 2.69
CA PHE A 75 -0.86 13.37 1.89
C PHE A 75 -2.05 14.24 2.28
N GLN A 76 -2.84 14.65 1.30
CA GLN A 76 -4.09 15.36 1.55
C GLN A 76 -5.21 14.39 1.94
N THR A 77 -5.20 13.20 1.32
CA THR A 77 -6.19 12.16 1.55
C THR A 77 -5.50 10.79 1.67
N ILE A 78 -5.93 9.99 2.63
CA ILE A 78 -5.56 8.58 2.75
C ILE A 78 -6.80 7.75 2.44
N TYR A 79 -6.78 7.06 1.29
CA TYR A 79 -7.85 6.15 0.89
C TYR A 79 -7.49 4.74 1.34
N MET A 80 -8.31 4.18 2.23
CA MET A 80 -8.08 2.85 2.77
C MET A 80 -9.02 1.84 2.11
N HIS A 81 -8.44 0.88 1.39
CA HIS A 81 -9.19 -0.25 0.85
C HIS A 81 -9.23 -1.42 1.84
N GLY A 82 -10.22 -2.28 1.67
CA GLY A 82 -10.31 -3.55 2.41
C GLY A 82 -9.34 -4.61 1.88
N LEU A 83 -9.27 -5.73 2.57
CA LEU A 83 -8.44 -6.86 2.17
C LEU A 83 -9.24 -7.84 1.30
N VAL A 84 -8.54 -8.50 0.38
CA VAL A 84 -9.12 -9.60 -0.39
C VAL A 84 -9.15 -10.85 0.49
N ARG A 85 -10.35 -11.45 0.61
CA ARG A 85 -10.59 -12.65 1.40
C ARG A 85 -11.09 -13.80 0.53
N ASP A 86 -10.99 -15.03 1.02
CA ASP A 86 -11.56 -16.17 0.34
C ASP A 86 -13.11 -16.14 0.37
N ALA A 87 -13.74 -17.07 -0.32
CA ALA A 87 -15.20 -17.16 -0.39
C ALA A 87 -15.90 -17.32 0.97
N GLN A 88 -15.17 -17.77 1.99
CA GLN A 88 -15.65 -17.93 3.36
C GLN A 88 -15.30 -16.71 4.26
N GLY A 89 -14.76 -15.63 3.69
CA GLY A 89 -14.36 -14.42 4.41
C GLY A 89 -13.06 -14.55 5.22
N ARG A 90 -12.28 -15.63 5.04
CA ARG A 90 -11.02 -15.85 5.74
C ARG A 90 -9.88 -15.13 5.02
N LYS A 91 -8.90 -14.66 5.78
CA LYS A 91 -7.67 -14.09 5.21
C LYS A 91 -6.95 -15.12 4.34
N MET A 92 -6.60 -14.75 3.12
CA MET A 92 -5.81 -15.60 2.23
C MET A 92 -4.38 -15.73 2.74
N SER A 93 -3.85 -16.95 2.76
CA SER A 93 -2.51 -17.26 3.22
C SER A 93 -1.96 -18.50 2.51
N LYS A 94 -0.68 -18.47 2.17
CA LYS A 94 0.01 -19.63 1.56
C LYS A 94 -0.02 -20.86 2.47
N THR A 95 0.05 -20.64 3.78
CA THR A 95 -0.01 -21.70 4.79
C THR A 95 -1.39 -22.37 4.87
N THR A 96 -2.44 -21.61 4.63
CA THR A 96 -3.83 -22.12 4.62
C THR A 96 -4.21 -22.73 3.28
N GLY A 97 -3.44 -22.45 2.22
CA GLY A 97 -3.70 -22.97 0.88
C GLY A 97 -4.94 -22.39 0.18
N ASN A 98 -5.47 -21.27 0.68
CA ASN A 98 -6.66 -20.62 0.13
C ASN A 98 -6.35 -19.38 -0.73
N VAL A 99 -5.11 -19.24 -1.18
CA VAL A 99 -4.68 -18.16 -2.06
C VAL A 99 -5.13 -18.42 -3.49
N ILE A 100 -5.76 -17.43 -4.11
CA ILE A 100 -6.01 -17.39 -5.54
C ILE A 100 -4.78 -16.76 -6.19
N ASP A 101 -4.03 -17.54 -6.98
CA ASP A 101 -2.88 -17.00 -7.72
C ASP A 101 -3.40 -16.13 -8.88
N PRO A 102 -2.99 -14.86 -8.95
CA PRO A 102 -3.46 -13.96 -9.99
C PRO A 102 -2.97 -14.36 -11.39
N ILE A 103 -1.76 -14.89 -11.52
CA ILE A 103 -1.21 -15.27 -12.84
C ILE A 103 -1.97 -16.48 -13.39
N ASP A 104 -2.11 -17.52 -12.59
CA ASP A 104 -2.89 -18.71 -12.99
C ASP A 104 -4.35 -18.35 -13.33
N THR A 105 -4.90 -17.38 -12.64
CA THR A 105 -6.27 -16.90 -12.88
C THR A 105 -6.38 -16.11 -14.17
N ILE A 106 -5.42 -15.25 -14.45
CA ILE A 106 -5.33 -14.47 -15.70
C ILE A 106 -5.20 -15.40 -16.90
N ASP A 107 -4.37 -16.42 -16.80
CA ASP A 107 -4.17 -17.39 -17.88
C ASP A 107 -5.46 -18.18 -18.20
N LYS A 108 -6.28 -18.46 -17.19
CA LYS A 108 -7.53 -19.24 -17.35
C LYS A 108 -8.74 -18.38 -17.75
N LEU A 109 -8.90 -17.22 -17.11
CA LEU A 109 -10.13 -16.41 -17.17
C LEU A 109 -9.94 -15.03 -17.80
N GLY A 110 -8.71 -14.60 -17.98
CA GLY A 110 -8.36 -13.28 -18.51
C GLY A 110 -8.15 -12.22 -17.42
N ALA A 111 -7.33 -11.24 -17.73
CA ALA A 111 -6.97 -10.17 -16.79
C ALA A 111 -8.17 -9.26 -16.43
N ASP A 112 -9.04 -9.00 -17.40
CA ASP A 112 -10.18 -8.11 -17.20
C ASP A 112 -11.22 -8.70 -16.25
N ALA A 113 -11.50 -10.00 -16.34
CA ALA A 113 -12.40 -10.69 -15.42
C ALA A 113 -11.90 -10.62 -13.98
N LEU A 114 -10.60 -10.85 -13.75
CA LEU A 114 -9.99 -10.72 -12.42
C LEU A 114 -10.06 -9.28 -11.90
N ARG A 115 -9.62 -8.31 -12.70
CA ARG A 115 -9.60 -6.88 -12.32
C ARG A 115 -11.01 -6.36 -12.01
N TYR A 116 -11.97 -6.67 -12.86
CA TYR A 116 -13.36 -6.29 -12.65
C TYR A 116 -13.95 -6.90 -11.37
N SER A 117 -13.62 -8.16 -11.08
CA SER A 117 -14.07 -8.84 -9.86
C SER A 117 -13.52 -8.22 -8.57
N LEU A 118 -12.34 -7.61 -8.61
CA LEU A 118 -11.76 -6.90 -7.48
C LEU A 118 -12.42 -5.54 -7.23
N VAL A 119 -12.84 -4.86 -8.29
CA VAL A 119 -13.43 -3.51 -8.21
C VAL A 119 -14.93 -3.56 -7.95
N THR A 120 -15.61 -4.56 -8.52
CA THR A 120 -17.07 -4.68 -8.40
C THR A 120 -17.50 -5.01 -6.97
N GLY A 121 -18.33 -4.13 -6.41
CA GLY A 121 -18.86 -4.29 -5.05
C GLY A 121 -17.87 -3.96 -3.95
N SER A 122 -16.73 -3.35 -4.28
CA SER A 122 -15.79 -2.84 -3.29
C SER A 122 -16.33 -1.54 -2.67
N THR A 123 -16.18 -1.42 -1.36
CA THR A 123 -16.51 -0.21 -0.60
C THR A 123 -15.27 0.15 0.23
N PRO A 124 -14.94 1.44 0.40
CA PRO A 124 -13.81 1.84 1.23
C PRO A 124 -13.84 1.20 2.61
N GLY A 125 -12.71 0.64 3.03
CA GLY A 125 -12.55 -0.01 4.34
C GLY A 125 -13.25 -1.36 4.52
N GLN A 126 -13.93 -1.88 3.50
CA GLN A 126 -14.60 -3.19 3.55
C GLN A 126 -13.81 -4.26 2.81
N ASP A 127 -13.70 -5.43 3.43
CA ASP A 127 -13.05 -6.58 2.81
C ASP A 127 -13.87 -7.10 1.63
N VAL A 128 -13.17 -7.57 0.60
CA VAL A 128 -13.78 -8.08 -0.64
C VAL A 128 -13.61 -9.59 -0.72
N PRO A 129 -14.70 -10.38 -0.63
CA PRO A 129 -14.61 -11.81 -0.88
C PRO A 129 -14.35 -12.06 -2.37
N LEU A 130 -13.34 -12.87 -2.66
CA LEU A 130 -12.97 -13.29 -4.01
C LEU A 130 -13.05 -14.80 -4.11
N SER A 131 -13.74 -15.29 -5.14
CA SER A 131 -13.81 -16.70 -5.48
C SER A 131 -13.62 -16.89 -6.98
N MET A 132 -13.27 -18.09 -7.39
CA MET A 132 -13.14 -18.43 -8.82
C MET A 132 -14.47 -18.26 -9.55
N GLU A 133 -15.60 -18.62 -8.92
CA GLU A 133 -16.95 -18.48 -9.49
C GLU A 133 -17.29 -16.99 -9.73
N LYS A 134 -16.90 -16.10 -8.78
CA LYS A 134 -17.09 -14.65 -8.96
C LYS A 134 -16.29 -14.12 -10.14
N ILE A 135 -15.04 -14.59 -10.31
CA ILE A 135 -14.20 -14.17 -11.43
C ILE A 135 -14.76 -14.70 -12.76
N GLU A 136 -15.19 -15.96 -12.79
CA GLU A 136 -15.77 -16.58 -13.98
C GLU A 136 -17.07 -15.90 -14.41
N SER A 137 -17.93 -15.50 -13.46
CA SER A 137 -19.17 -14.77 -13.76
C SER A 137 -18.96 -13.36 -14.34
N ASN A 138 -17.76 -12.84 -14.21
CA ASN A 138 -17.36 -11.51 -14.73
C ASN A 138 -16.52 -11.59 -16.03
N ARG A 139 -16.45 -12.77 -16.62
CA ARG A 139 -15.69 -13.02 -17.86
C ARG A 139 -16.45 -12.58 -19.15
#